data_fd681e7d8f6d6ea8d52ae44ec85b1cae
#
_entry.id   fd681e7d8f6d6ea8d52ae44ec85b1cae
#
_cell.length_a   1.000
_cell.length_b   1.000
_cell.length_c   1.000
_cell.angle_alpha   90.00
_cell.angle_beta   90.00
_cell.angle_gamma   90.00
#
_symmetry.space_group_name_H-M   'P 1'
#
loop_
_entity.id
_entity.type
_entity.pdbx_description
1 polymer ?
#
loop_
_entity_poly.entity_id
_entity_poly.type
_entity_poly.pdbx_seq_one_letter_code
_entity_poly.pdbx_strand_id
1 'polypeptide(L)'
;FRTYSLPSFDKRKAPFKGVQFLEPQLVFRSKVNDNESRDYHPMRGLTSNRPYDVILNGRIYSNEINLSVICGQKYSNAFYSFLSQLQTKHFTGNINPDYLIDYPGFTSIFNIPINVPYFEDKDNWCNLDFQNDNNLEAHKNALQLARLITSKIDQIANTHTQSTIVIFIPE
;
A
#
# COMPACT_ATOMS: atom_id res chain seq x y z
N PHE A 1 -7.10 21.03 -8.06
CA PHE A 1 -5.74 21.61 -8.09
C PHE A 1 -5.89 23.14 -8.12
N ARG A 2 -5.55 23.82 -7.02
CA ARG A 2 -5.23 25.23 -7.12
C ARG A 2 -3.95 25.29 -7.92
N THR A 3 -4.01 25.83 -9.11
CA THR A 3 -2.84 26.38 -9.77
C THR A 3 -2.25 27.40 -8.80
N TYR A 4 -1.20 27.01 -8.10
CA TYR A 4 -0.36 27.99 -7.44
C TYR A 4 0.24 28.81 -8.55
N SER A 5 -0.34 29.97 -8.83
CA SER A 5 0.38 30.98 -9.59
C SER A 5 1.60 31.30 -8.74
N LEU A 6 2.76 30.82 -9.16
CA LEU A 6 4.01 31.31 -8.64
C LEU A 6 3.96 32.83 -8.68
N PRO A 7 4.41 33.52 -7.62
CA PRO A 7 4.46 34.97 -7.62
C PRO A 7 5.12 35.39 -8.92
N SER A 8 4.53 36.38 -9.59
CA SER A 8 4.99 36.88 -10.89
C SER A 8 6.47 37.24 -10.77
N PHE A 9 7.34 36.32 -11.17
CA PHE A 9 8.75 36.62 -11.33
C PHE A 9 8.85 37.72 -12.38
N ASP A 10 9.49 38.81 -12.04
CA ASP A 10 9.79 39.85 -13.01
C ASP A 10 10.60 39.18 -14.14
N LYS A 11 9.93 38.92 -15.27
CA LYS A 11 10.51 38.22 -16.43
C LYS A 11 11.78 38.86 -16.94
N ARG A 12 12.04 40.14 -16.58
CA ARG A 12 13.24 40.90 -16.94
C ARG A 12 14.46 40.54 -16.08
N LYS A 13 14.27 39.87 -14.95
CA LYS A 13 15.35 39.51 -14.01
C LYS A 13 15.54 38.00 -13.84
N ALA A 14 14.75 37.18 -14.52
CA ALA A 14 14.90 35.75 -14.41
C ALA A 14 16.12 35.27 -15.20
N PRO A 15 17.18 34.77 -14.56
CA PRO A 15 18.38 34.33 -15.24
C PRO A 15 18.18 33.07 -16.09
N PHE A 16 17.05 32.38 -15.91
CA PHE A 16 16.76 31.12 -16.57
C PHE A 16 15.38 31.14 -17.21
N LYS A 17 15.28 30.61 -18.43
CA LYS A 17 14.00 30.29 -19.05
C LYS A 17 13.48 29.02 -18.38
N GLY A 18 12.43 29.13 -17.55
CA GLY A 18 11.72 27.99 -17.04
C GLY A 18 10.89 27.30 -18.13
N VAL A 19 10.90 25.99 -18.14
CA VAL A 19 9.98 25.18 -18.94
C VAL A 19 8.91 24.64 -17.99
N GLN A 20 7.65 24.97 -18.25
CA GLN A 20 6.54 24.38 -17.51
C GLN A 20 6.14 23.09 -18.21
N PHE A 21 6.33 21.96 -17.54
CA PHE A 21 5.81 20.69 -18.02
C PHE A 21 4.31 20.59 -17.68
N LEU A 22 3.57 19.98 -18.61
CA LEU A 22 2.19 19.59 -18.31
C LEU A 22 2.19 18.52 -17.21
N GLU A 23 1.21 18.59 -16.33
CA GLU A 23 1.01 17.58 -15.30
C GLU A 23 0.80 16.20 -15.96
N PRO A 24 1.55 15.16 -15.55
CA PRO A 24 1.40 13.83 -16.14
C PRO A 24 0.04 13.23 -15.79
N GLN A 25 -0.64 12.70 -16.79
CA GLN A 25 -1.85 11.93 -16.62
C GLN A 25 -1.52 10.46 -16.35
N LEU A 26 -2.19 9.88 -15.36
CA LEU A 26 -2.14 8.45 -15.10
C LEU A 26 -3.18 7.73 -15.96
N VAL A 27 -2.83 6.55 -16.43
CA VAL A 27 -3.70 5.74 -17.27
C VAL A 27 -4.31 4.61 -16.44
N PHE A 28 -5.60 4.44 -16.58
CA PHE A 28 -6.41 3.43 -15.90
C PHE A 28 -7.25 2.69 -16.93
N ARG A 29 -7.88 1.59 -16.51
CA ARG A 29 -8.85 0.87 -17.33
C ARG A 29 -10.26 1.16 -16.85
N SER A 30 -11.11 1.58 -17.75
CA SER A 30 -12.51 1.89 -17.43
C SER A 30 -13.26 0.63 -16.94
N LYS A 31 -14.07 0.79 -15.89
CA LYS A 31 -14.96 -0.27 -15.38
C LYS A 31 -16.14 -0.58 -16.31
N VAL A 32 -16.47 0.37 -17.20
CA VAL A 32 -17.69 0.31 -18.02
C VAL A 32 -17.43 -0.39 -19.37
N ASN A 33 -16.38 0.00 -20.07
CA ASN A 33 -16.15 -0.42 -21.46
C ASN A 33 -14.75 -1.01 -21.71
N ASP A 34 -13.98 -1.21 -20.66
CA ASP A 34 -12.61 -1.77 -20.70
C ASP A 34 -11.59 -0.96 -21.53
N ASN A 35 -11.94 0.28 -21.89
CA ASN A 35 -11.05 1.19 -22.60
C ASN A 35 -10.10 1.92 -21.65
N GLU A 36 -9.11 2.61 -22.19
CA GLU A 36 -8.27 3.52 -21.45
C GLU A 36 -9.10 4.67 -20.84
N SER A 37 -8.83 4.97 -19.60
CA SER A 37 -9.32 6.14 -18.88
C SER A 37 -8.14 6.88 -18.27
N ARG A 38 -8.20 8.19 -18.18
CA ARG A 38 -7.09 9.01 -17.69
C ARG A 38 -7.55 9.90 -16.56
N ASP A 39 -6.69 10.03 -15.56
CA ASP A 39 -6.90 10.92 -14.43
C ASP A 39 -5.55 11.46 -13.93
N TYR A 40 -5.54 12.65 -13.39
CA TYR A 40 -4.36 13.22 -12.74
C TYR A 40 -4.20 12.72 -11.31
N HIS A 41 -5.30 12.32 -10.66
CA HIS A 41 -5.30 11.91 -9.28
C HIS A 41 -5.30 10.37 -9.17
N PRO A 42 -4.25 9.74 -8.57
CA PRO A 42 -4.11 8.29 -8.55
C PRO A 42 -5.28 7.59 -7.84
N MET A 43 -5.71 8.09 -6.68
CA MET A 43 -6.82 7.48 -5.94
C MET A 43 -8.15 7.65 -6.65
N ARG A 44 -8.44 8.83 -7.22
CA ARG A 44 -9.66 9.04 -8.00
C ARG A 44 -9.69 8.14 -9.22
N GLY A 45 -8.57 8.05 -9.93
CA GLY A 45 -8.43 7.15 -11.06
C GLY A 45 -8.71 5.70 -10.68
N LEU A 46 -8.12 5.20 -9.59
CA LEU A 46 -8.35 3.83 -9.11
C LEU A 46 -9.77 3.59 -8.60
N THR A 47 -10.39 4.56 -7.91
CA THR A 47 -11.76 4.39 -7.37
C THR A 47 -12.81 4.44 -8.45
N SER A 48 -12.65 5.30 -9.45
CA SER A 48 -13.59 5.46 -10.57
C SER A 48 -13.39 4.40 -11.66
N ASN A 49 -12.18 3.92 -11.80
CA ASN A 49 -11.78 2.93 -12.78
C ASN A 49 -11.16 1.71 -12.05
N ARG A 50 -10.32 0.97 -12.73
CA ARG A 50 -9.50 -0.11 -12.17
C ARG A 50 -8.05 0.04 -12.64
N PRO A 51 -7.09 -0.66 -12.04
CA PRO A 51 -5.71 -0.66 -12.53
C PRO A 51 -5.66 -0.97 -14.02
N TYR A 52 -4.75 -0.32 -14.74
CA TYR A 52 -4.62 -0.47 -16.20
C TYR A 52 -4.35 -1.92 -16.61
N ASP A 53 -3.40 -2.54 -15.95
CA ASP A 53 -2.99 -3.91 -16.21
C ASP A 53 -3.48 -4.87 -15.11
N VAL A 54 -4.72 -5.35 -15.24
CA VAL A 54 -5.22 -6.46 -14.41
C VAL A 54 -4.74 -7.81 -14.98
N ILE A 55 -4.38 -7.85 -16.26
CA ILE A 55 -3.88 -9.03 -16.96
C ILE A 55 -2.58 -8.66 -17.67
N LEU A 56 -1.44 -8.94 -17.06
CA LEU A 56 -0.13 -8.80 -17.69
C LEU A 56 0.20 -10.08 -18.47
N ASN A 57 0.34 -9.95 -19.78
CA ASN A 57 0.84 -11.01 -20.67
C ASN A 57 0.07 -12.35 -20.57
N GLY A 58 -1.25 -12.31 -20.40
CA GLY A 58 -2.07 -13.52 -20.29
C GLY A 58 -1.92 -14.28 -18.97
N ARG A 59 -1.20 -13.75 -17.98
CA ARG A 59 -1.15 -14.32 -16.64
C ARG A 59 -2.39 -13.91 -15.86
N ILE A 60 -3.18 -14.90 -15.48
CA ILE A 60 -4.28 -14.71 -14.53
C ILE A 60 -3.63 -14.56 -13.15
N TYR A 61 -3.82 -13.40 -12.52
CA TYR A 61 -3.46 -13.24 -11.12
C TYR A 61 -4.33 -14.16 -10.24
N SER A 62 -3.83 -14.47 -9.06
CA SER A 62 -4.62 -15.17 -8.06
C SER A 62 -5.99 -14.51 -7.89
N ASN A 63 -7.04 -15.31 -7.76
CA ASN A 63 -8.38 -14.80 -7.53
C ASN A 63 -8.55 -14.14 -6.16
N GLU A 64 -7.57 -14.30 -5.28
CA GLU A 64 -7.54 -13.73 -3.93
C GLU A 64 -6.10 -13.49 -3.49
N ILE A 65 -5.92 -12.58 -2.56
CA ILE A 65 -4.63 -12.32 -1.89
C ILE A 65 -4.73 -12.86 -0.47
N ASN A 66 -4.00 -13.93 -0.21
CA ASN A 66 -3.86 -14.47 1.14
C ASN A 66 -2.66 -13.81 1.82
N LEU A 67 -2.89 -13.19 2.97
CA LEU A 67 -1.82 -12.59 3.76
C LEU A 67 -1.27 -13.58 4.78
N SER A 68 0.05 -13.55 4.95
CA SER A 68 0.72 -14.05 6.14
C SER A 68 1.42 -12.88 6.83
N VAL A 69 1.30 -12.79 8.14
CA VAL A 69 1.70 -11.62 8.90
C VAL A 69 2.84 -11.96 9.86
N ILE A 70 3.86 -11.10 9.88
CA ILE A 70 4.92 -11.12 10.90
C ILE A 70 4.82 -9.82 11.69
N CYS A 71 4.49 -9.92 12.98
CA CYS A 71 4.23 -8.76 13.83
C CYS A 71 4.60 -9.05 15.29
N GLY A 72 5.11 -8.04 16.01
CA GLY A 72 5.32 -8.16 17.45
C GLY A 72 4.00 -8.34 18.21
N GLN A 73 3.97 -9.28 19.16
CA GLN A 73 2.74 -9.67 19.87
C GLN A 73 1.96 -8.48 20.45
N LYS A 74 2.65 -7.51 21.04
CA LYS A 74 1.99 -6.31 21.64
C LYS A 74 1.27 -5.43 20.63
N TYR A 75 1.60 -5.55 19.33
CA TYR A 75 0.99 -4.76 18.26
C TYR A 75 -0.03 -5.55 17.44
N SER A 76 -0.17 -6.85 17.67
CA SER A 76 -0.98 -7.74 16.84
C SER A 76 -2.42 -7.28 16.67
N ASN A 77 -3.08 -6.88 17.75
CA ASN A 77 -4.47 -6.41 17.68
C ASN A 77 -4.61 -5.10 16.90
N ALA A 78 -3.71 -4.14 17.13
CA ALA A 78 -3.73 -2.86 16.41
C ALA A 78 -3.44 -3.07 14.92
N PHE A 79 -2.47 -3.93 14.61
CA PHE A 79 -2.11 -4.21 13.23
C PHE A 79 -3.18 -5.03 12.49
N TYR A 80 -3.80 -5.99 13.15
CA TYR A 80 -4.97 -6.69 12.62
C TYR A 80 -6.11 -5.71 12.29
N SER A 81 -6.41 -4.80 13.22
CA SER A 81 -7.44 -3.77 12.99
C SER A 81 -7.10 -2.88 11.78
N PHE A 82 -5.83 -2.49 11.63
CA PHE A 82 -5.37 -1.71 10.48
C PHE A 82 -5.54 -2.49 9.16
N LEU A 83 -5.08 -3.74 9.10
CA LEU A 83 -5.22 -4.57 7.90
C LEU A 83 -6.70 -4.83 7.56
N SER A 84 -7.54 -5.04 8.57
CA SER A 84 -8.98 -5.23 8.38
C SER A 84 -9.67 -3.98 7.81
N GLN A 85 -9.18 -2.79 8.16
CA GLN A 85 -9.68 -1.53 7.61
C GLN A 85 -9.43 -1.39 6.10
N LEU A 86 -8.44 -2.07 5.55
CA LEU A 86 -8.20 -2.07 4.10
C LEU A 86 -9.37 -2.69 3.31
N GLN A 87 -10.15 -3.57 3.93
CA GLN A 87 -11.31 -4.20 3.30
C GLN A 87 -12.56 -3.33 3.35
N THR A 88 -12.61 -2.37 4.26
CA THR A 88 -13.81 -1.59 4.57
C THR A 88 -13.81 -0.25 3.85
N LYS A 89 -15.02 0.28 3.64
CA LYS A 89 -15.20 1.61 3.07
C LYS A 89 -14.97 2.67 4.14
N HIS A 90 -14.15 3.67 3.83
CA HIS A 90 -13.89 4.81 4.69
C HIS A 90 -14.35 6.10 4.02
N PHE A 91 -15.18 6.86 4.73
CA PHE A 91 -15.64 8.17 4.31
C PHE A 91 -14.75 9.24 4.92
N THR A 92 -14.23 10.10 4.08
CA THR A 92 -13.39 11.21 4.55
C THR A 92 -14.19 12.31 5.24
N GLY A 93 -15.49 12.38 4.98
CA GLY A 93 -16.37 13.46 5.50
C GLY A 93 -15.91 14.85 5.07
N ASN A 94 -15.05 14.95 4.07
CA ASN A 94 -14.35 16.17 3.74
C ASN A 94 -15.12 17.01 2.72
N ILE A 95 -15.06 18.33 2.93
CA ILE A 95 -15.68 19.33 2.06
C ILE A 95 -14.90 19.48 0.73
N ASN A 96 -13.66 18.97 0.65
CA ASN A 96 -12.84 19.08 -0.55
C ASN A 96 -12.54 17.70 -1.17
N PRO A 97 -13.48 17.16 -1.98
CA PRO A 97 -13.38 15.82 -2.58
C PRO A 97 -12.21 15.67 -3.57
N ASP A 98 -11.64 16.77 -4.07
CA ASP A 98 -10.51 16.72 -5.00
C ASP A 98 -9.19 16.36 -4.30
N TYR A 99 -9.13 16.52 -2.98
CA TYR A 99 -7.91 16.27 -2.22
C TYR A 99 -7.97 15.00 -1.38
N LEU A 100 -9.11 14.73 -0.75
CA LEU A 100 -9.33 13.52 0.06
C LEU A 100 -10.56 12.80 -0.47
N ILE A 101 -10.33 11.69 -1.12
CA ILE A 101 -11.37 10.87 -1.74
C ILE A 101 -11.75 9.75 -0.79
N ASP A 102 -13.03 9.42 -0.74
CA ASP A 102 -13.51 8.27 0.00
C ASP A 102 -12.81 7.00 -0.50
N TYR A 103 -12.39 6.16 0.43
CA TYR A 103 -11.80 4.87 0.13
C TYR A 103 -12.90 3.81 0.08
N PRO A 104 -13.16 3.17 -1.08
CA PRO A 104 -14.27 2.24 -1.22
C PRO A 104 -13.96 0.81 -0.74
N GLY A 105 -12.79 0.56 -0.23
CA GLY A 105 -12.28 -0.75 0.14
C GLY A 105 -11.46 -1.42 -0.96
N PHE A 106 -10.52 -2.26 -0.56
CA PHE A 106 -9.54 -2.90 -1.45
C PHE A 106 -10.20 -3.70 -2.58
N THR A 107 -11.15 -4.56 -2.24
CA THR A 107 -11.87 -5.39 -3.22
C THR A 107 -12.62 -4.55 -4.25
N SER A 108 -13.19 -3.41 -3.84
CA SER A 108 -13.89 -2.50 -4.78
C SER A 108 -12.95 -1.83 -5.79
N ILE A 109 -11.70 -1.59 -5.40
CA ILE A 109 -10.69 -0.98 -6.25
C ILE A 109 -10.09 -2.00 -7.21
N PHE A 110 -9.64 -3.14 -6.67
CA PHE A 110 -8.81 -4.11 -7.41
C PHE A 110 -9.61 -5.30 -7.95
N ASN A 111 -10.86 -5.48 -7.52
CA ASN A 111 -11.71 -6.63 -7.84
C ASN A 111 -11.09 -7.98 -7.39
N ILE A 112 -10.23 -7.93 -6.39
CA ILE A 112 -9.55 -9.10 -5.80
C ILE A 112 -9.75 -9.01 -4.29
N PRO A 113 -10.32 -10.04 -3.63
CA PRO A 113 -10.43 -10.07 -2.18
C PRO A 113 -9.04 -10.22 -1.54
N ILE A 114 -8.88 -9.61 -0.38
CA ILE A 114 -7.71 -9.76 0.47
C ILE A 114 -8.13 -10.49 1.75
N ASN A 115 -7.49 -11.62 2.02
CA ASN A 115 -7.75 -12.43 3.21
C ASN A 115 -6.74 -12.06 4.28
N VAL A 116 -7.22 -11.41 5.34
CA VAL A 116 -6.41 -11.03 6.50
C VAL A 116 -6.56 -12.12 7.56
N PRO A 117 -5.48 -12.80 7.96
CA PRO A 117 -5.55 -13.81 9.00
C PRO A 117 -5.83 -13.16 10.35
N TYR A 118 -6.56 -13.86 11.19
CA TYR A 118 -6.77 -13.43 12.58
C TYR A 118 -5.45 -13.57 13.37
N PHE A 119 -5.19 -12.67 14.30
CA PHE A 119 -3.89 -12.63 15.01
C PHE A 119 -3.63 -13.81 15.96
N GLU A 120 -4.63 -14.68 16.20
CA GLU A 120 -4.49 -15.94 16.92
C GLU A 120 -4.22 -17.14 16.00
N ASP A 121 -4.31 -16.96 14.68
CA ASP A 121 -4.00 -17.97 13.67
C ASP A 121 -2.47 -18.14 13.57
N LYS A 122 -1.94 -19.14 14.25
CA LYS A 122 -0.49 -19.40 14.34
C LYS A 122 0.16 -19.81 13.02
N ASP A 123 -0.63 -20.26 12.06
CA ASP A 123 -0.11 -20.69 10.76
C ASP A 123 0.15 -19.49 9.84
N ASN A 124 -0.70 -18.48 9.93
CA ASN A 124 -0.63 -17.28 9.10
C ASN A 124 -0.20 -16.01 9.85
N TRP A 125 -0.15 -16.05 11.19
CA TRP A 125 0.30 -14.93 12.02
C TRP A 125 1.48 -15.32 12.89
N CYS A 126 2.68 -14.93 12.47
CA CYS A 126 3.91 -15.20 13.19
C CYS A 126 4.27 -14.06 14.14
N ASN A 127 4.37 -14.37 15.42
CA ASN A 127 4.84 -13.41 16.40
C ASN A 127 6.34 -13.14 16.26
N LEU A 128 6.70 -11.86 16.24
CA LEU A 128 8.07 -11.38 16.23
C LEU A 128 8.43 -10.90 17.63
N ASP A 129 8.97 -11.80 18.44
CA ASP A 129 9.43 -11.48 19.80
C ASP A 129 10.88 -10.98 19.74
N PHE A 130 11.01 -9.71 19.40
CA PHE A 130 12.30 -9.03 19.38
C PHE A 130 12.36 -8.01 20.51
N GLN A 131 13.42 -8.07 21.30
CA GLN A 131 13.75 -7.06 22.30
C GLN A 131 15.07 -6.42 21.94
N ASN A 132 15.08 -5.12 21.87
CA ASN A 132 16.29 -4.34 21.64
C ASN A 132 17.21 -4.48 22.86
N ASP A 133 18.41 -4.99 22.68
CA ASP A 133 19.41 -5.06 23.75
C ASP A 133 20.21 -3.75 23.78
N ASN A 134 19.99 -2.97 24.81
CA ASN A 134 20.67 -1.68 25.00
C ASN A 134 22.19 -1.80 25.18
N ASN A 135 22.70 -3.01 25.46
CA ASN A 135 24.13 -3.28 25.57
C ASN A 135 24.80 -3.59 24.23
N LEU A 136 24.00 -3.82 23.18
CA LEU A 136 24.51 -4.10 21.85
C LEU A 136 24.52 -2.85 20.98
N GLU A 137 25.48 -2.80 20.08
CA GLU A 137 25.51 -1.78 19.04
C GLU A 137 24.28 -1.90 18.12
N ALA A 138 23.77 -0.77 17.65
CA ALA A 138 22.56 -0.73 16.83
C ALA A 138 22.57 -1.70 15.63
N HIS A 139 23.73 -1.85 14.95
CA HIS A 139 23.85 -2.75 13.82
C HIS A 139 23.73 -4.23 14.21
N LYS A 140 24.16 -4.61 15.43
CA LYS A 140 24.03 -5.99 15.92
C LYS A 140 22.57 -6.32 16.25
N ASN A 141 21.86 -5.37 16.85
CA ASN A 141 20.42 -5.48 17.08
C ASN A 141 19.66 -5.60 15.75
N ALA A 142 19.99 -4.77 14.75
CA ALA A 142 19.41 -4.86 13.42
C ALA A 142 19.67 -6.22 12.73
N LEU A 143 20.87 -6.76 12.88
CA LEU A 143 21.21 -8.07 12.33
C LEU A 143 20.44 -9.19 13.02
N GLN A 144 20.24 -9.13 14.33
CA GLN A 144 19.43 -10.11 15.07
C GLN A 144 17.97 -10.05 14.61
N LEU A 145 17.40 -8.83 14.49
CA LEU A 145 16.04 -8.64 13.98
C LEU A 145 15.89 -9.20 12.56
N ALA A 146 16.85 -8.91 11.67
CA ALA A 146 16.84 -9.44 10.30
C ALA A 146 16.85 -10.97 10.26
N ARG A 147 17.67 -11.63 11.11
CA ARG A 147 17.70 -13.08 11.21
C ARG A 147 16.39 -13.67 11.71
N LEU A 148 15.76 -13.04 12.71
CA LEU A 148 14.44 -13.45 13.19
C LEU A 148 13.38 -13.34 12.12
N ILE A 149 13.34 -12.23 11.39
CA ILE A 149 12.42 -12.02 10.28
C ILE A 149 12.64 -13.09 9.20
N THR A 150 13.88 -13.32 8.78
CA THR A 150 14.21 -14.35 7.78
C THR A 150 13.73 -15.73 8.22
N SER A 151 13.98 -16.12 9.47
CA SER A 151 13.50 -17.40 10.01
C SER A 151 11.98 -17.53 9.98
N LYS A 152 11.24 -16.41 10.24
CA LYS A 152 9.76 -16.41 10.15
C LYS A 152 9.28 -16.47 8.70
N ILE A 153 9.96 -15.82 7.78
CA ILE A 153 9.69 -15.93 6.34
C ILE A 153 9.87 -17.38 5.87
N ASP A 154 10.95 -18.02 6.25
CA ASP A 154 11.21 -19.43 5.92
C ASP A 154 10.14 -20.35 6.49
N GLN A 155 9.69 -20.09 7.72
CA GLN A 155 8.59 -20.84 8.35
C GLN A 155 7.30 -20.73 7.52
N ILE A 156 6.91 -19.51 7.12
CA ILE A 156 5.73 -19.26 6.30
C ILE A 156 5.88 -19.91 4.92
N ALA A 157 7.02 -19.74 4.27
CA ALA A 157 7.28 -20.29 2.94
C ALA A 157 7.20 -21.82 2.89
N ASN A 158 7.57 -22.50 3.97
CA ASN A 158 7.46 -23.94 4.10
C ASN A 158 6.03 -24.43 4.34
N THR A 159 5.17 -23.56 4.88
CA THR A 159 3.78 -23.91 5.22
C THR A 159 2.80 -23.50 4.10
N HIS A 160 3.06 -22.37 3.44
CA HIS A 160 2.17 -21.77 2.47
C HIS A 160 2.88 -21.49 1.15
N THR A 161 2.41 -22.10 0.08
CA THR A 161 2.99 -21.95 -1.27
C THR A 161 2.61 -20.64 -1.98
N GLN A 162 1.54 -19.97 -1.54
CA GLN A 162 1.00 -18.76 -2.16
C GLN A 162 0.43 -17.80 -1.11
N SER A 163 1.31 -17.08 -0.41
CA SER A 163 0.89 -16.01 0.48
C SER A 163 1.71 -14.74 0.25
N THR A 164 1.10 -13.60 0.50
CA THR A 164 1.78 -12.31 0.55
C THR A 164 2.20 -12.03 1.98
N ILE A 165 3.50 -11.95 2.23
CA ILE A 165 4.01 -11.71 3.57
C ILE A 165 4.02 -10.22 3.87
N VAL A 166 3.37 -9.84 4.96
CA VAL A 166 3.34 -8.48 5.49
C VAL A 166 4.10 -8.45 6.82
N ILE A 167 5.07 -7.55 6.91
CA ILE A 167 5.93 -7.44 8.09
C ILE A 167 5.69 -6.09 8.74
N PHE A 168 5.33 -6.09 10.02
CA PHE A 168 5.24 -4.88 10.83
C PHE A 168 6.45 -4.79 11.77
N ILE A 169 7.28 -3.79 11.54
CA ILE A 169 8.45 -3.47 12.36
C ILE A 169 8.14 -2.17 13.11
N PRO A 170 7.92 -2.22 14.45
CA PRO A 170 7.74 -1.01 15.23
C PRO A 170 9.07 -0.26 15.39
N GLU A 171 8.99 1.04 15.59
CA GLU A 171 10.12 1.89 15.97
C GLU A 171 10.66 1.56 17.37
#